data_0100f81d7c292161b8a18fbccc80d18a
#
_entry.id   0100f81d7c292161b8a18fbccc80d18a
#
_cell.length_a   1.000
_cell.length_b   1.000
_cell.length_c   1.000
_cell.angle_alpha   90.00
_cell.angle_beta   90.00
_cell.angle_gamma   90.00
#
_symmetry.space_group_name_H-M   'P 1'
#
loop_
_entity.id
_entity.type
_entity.pdbx_description
1 polymer ?
#
loop_
_entity_poly.entity_id
_entity_poly.type
_entity_poly.pdbx_seq_one_letter_code
_entity_poly.pdbx_strand_id
1 'polypeptide(L)'
;MPSYLLFNDQYKISYKYFKRSKKTVIFLHGLLSDKKGSKSQYLTNFCSKKNYSFLCFDFRGHGMSSGNFTDYGVGDWYEDLCNVIRSLKIDNIILIGSSMGGWVAMLYALRFPKKVKKLIGIAPAPDFTTELIMKELSKIEKKKIKMNIVVEKKINKDFTYKYSPKLFLNSQKHLIKNINKVYKGEVILFHGSEDLTVPYDYNNRFFKNKNFPALINIIIRKADHSMSDGFSLKTISCFI
;
A
#
# COMPACT_ATOMS: atom_id res chain seq x y z
N MET A 1 12.05 21.35 -5.95
CA MET A 1 11.67 21.26 -4.51
C MET A 1 10.54 20.25 -4.38
N PRO A 2 10.39 19.53 -3.26
CA PRO A 2 9.26 18.64 -3.04
C PRO A 2 7.96 19.46 -2.94
N SER A 3 6.89 18.94 -3.55
CA SER A 3 5.55 19.53 -3.42
C SER A 3 4.86 19.00 -2.18
N TYR A 4 4.06 19.83 -1.52
CA TYR A 4 3.30 19.49 -0.32
C TYR A 4 1.84 19.89 -0.44
N LEU A 5 0.94 19.05 0.11
CA LEU A 5 -0.43 19.38 0.45
C LEU A 5 -0.50 19.58 1.96
N LEU A 6 -1.11 20.67 2.40
CA LEU A 6 -1.36 20.97 3.80
C LEU A 6 -2.84 20.66 4.13
N PHE A 7 -3.08 19.96 5.22
CA PHE A 7 -4.41 19.55 5.65
C PHE A 7 -4.73 20.14 7.04
N ASN A 8 -5.72 21.06 7.09
CA ASN A 8 -6.26 21.69 8.29
C ASN A 8 -5.17 22.30 9.21
N ASP A 9 -4.07 22.78 8.65
CA ASP A 9 -2.88 23.30 9.37
C ASP A 9 -2.25 22.31 10.37
N GLN A 10 -2.66 21.03 10.31
CA GLN A 10 -2.21 19.99 11.25
C GLN A 10 -1.07 19.14 10.69
N TYR A 11 -1.12 18.79 9.41
CA TYR A 11 -0.10 17.95 8.80
C TYR A 11 0.06 18.22 7.30
N LYS A 12 1.25 17.92 6.81
CA LYS A 12 1.59 18.01 5.39
C LYS A 12 1.88 16.65 4.80
N ILE A 13 1.42 16.44 3.56
CA ILE A 13 1.72 15.27 2.74
C ILE A 13 2.66 15.69 1.61
N SER A 14 3.83 15.07 1.57
CA SER A 14 4.78 15.27 0.48
C SER A 14 4.42 14.39 -0.70
N TYR A 15 4.27 14.99 -1.88
CA TYR A 15 3.83 14.26 -3.07
C TYR A 15 4.62 14.66 -4.32
N LYS A 16 4.46 13.84 -5.36
CA LYS A 16 4.86 14.11 -6.74
C LYS A 16 3.67 13.83 -7.63
N TYR A 17 3.25 14.83 -8.38
CA TYR A 17 2.14 14.72 -9.32
C TYR A 17 2.45 15.44 -10.61
N PHE A 18 2.17 14.79 -11.74
CA PHE A 18 2.09 15.45 -13.03
C PHE A 18 0.85 14.98 -13.78
N LYS A 19 0.14 15.93 -14.38
CA LYS A 19 -1.07 15.71 -15.15
C LYS A 19 -0.73 15.77 -16.65
N ARG A 20 -1.06 14.70 -17.37
CA ARG A 20 -0.84 14.59 -18.83
C ARG A 20 -2.06 14.05 -19.57
N SER A 21 -2.87 13.23 -18.91
CA SER A 21 -4.06 12.60 -19.47
C SER A 21 -5.20 12.57 -18.47
N LYS A 22 -6.41 12.15 -18.92
CA LYS A 22 -7.55 11.93 -18.03
C LYS A 22 -7.36 10.73 -17.08
N LYS A 23 -6.53 9.75 -17.46
CA LYS A 23 -6.21 8.57 -16.67
C LYS A 23 -5.02 8.88 -15.75
N THR A 24 -5.18 8.65 -14.45
CA THR A 24 -4.10 8.87 -13.48
C THR A 24 -3.67 7.54 -12.87
N VAL A 25 -2.39 7.24 -12.99
CA VAL A 25 -1.75 6.14 -12.26
C VAL A 25 -1.34 6.66 -10.89
N ILE A 26 -1.81 6.03 -9.83
CA ILE A 26 -1.44 6.37 -8.45
C ILE A 26 -0.64 5.21 -7.88
N PHE A 27 0.56 5.48 -7.36
CA PHE A 27 1.39 4.49 -6.69
C PHE A 27 1.46 4.74 -5.18
N LEU A 28 1.20 3.69 -4.40
CA LEU A 28 1.24 3.67 -2.94
C LEU A 28 2.38 2.76 -2.47
N HIS A 29 3.31 3.32 -1.72
CA HIS A 29 4.47 2.60 -1.19
C HIS A 29 4.10 1.66 -0.03
N GLY A 30 5.02 0.74 0.32
CA GLY A 30 4.89 -0.17 1.45
C GLY A 30 5.29 0.45 2.79
N LEU A 31 5.18 -0.37 3.85
CA LEU A 31 5.55 0.01 5.22
C LEU A 31 7.03 0.41 5.27
N LEU A 32 7.32 1.52 5.97
CA LEU A 32 8.68 2.10 6.13
C LEU A 32 9.42 2.38 4.81
N SER A 33 8.67 2.56 3.71
CA SER A 33 9.17 3.02 2.42
C SER A 33 8.74 4.47 2.16
N ASP A 34 9.04 4.98 0.98
CA ASP A 34 8.66 6.33 0.57
C ASP A 34 8.43 6.45 -0.94
N LYS A 35 8.04 7.65 -1.40
CA LYS A 35 7.82 7.97 -2.82
C LYS A 35 9.10 8.04 -3.66
N LYS A 36 10.28 7.93 -3.06
CA LYS A 36 11.57 7.92 -3.75
C LYS A 36 12.10 6.51 -4.03
N GLY A 37 11.42 5.47 -3.53
CA GLY A 37 11.81 4.08 -3.75
C GLY A 37 11.85 3.69 -5.23
N SER A 38 12.55 2.60 -5.55
CA SER A 38 12.81 2.13 -6.92
C SER A 38 11.54 1.92 -7.76
N LYS A 39 10.48 1.33 -7.18
CA LYS A 39 9.18 1.17 -7.84
C LYS A 39 8.55 2.51 -8.23
N SER A 40 8.59 3.47 -7.32
CA SER A 40 8.05 4.81 -7.57
C SER A 40 8.82 5.54 -8.67
N GLN A 41 10.15 5.44 -8.67
CA GLN A 41 10.99 6.02 -9.72
C GLN A 41 10.73 5.38 -11.08
N TYR A 42 10.66 4.05 -11.12
CA TYR A 42 10.36 3.32 -12.36
C TYR A 42 9.01 3.73 -12.94
N LEU A 43 7.95 3.70 -12.11
CA LEU A 43 6.59 4.06 -12.53
C LEU A 43 6.47 5.53 -12.94
N THR A 44 7.19 6.43 -12.27
CA THR A 44 7.32 7.83 -12.69
C THR A 44 7.83 7.95 -14.12
N ASN A 45 8.92 7.27 -14.42
CA ASN A 45 9.55 7.30 -15.74
C ASN A 45 8.67 6.63 -16.81
N PHE A 46 8.09 5.48 -16.46
CA PHE A 46 7.15 4.76 -17.33
C PHE A 46 5.95 5.62 -17.70
N CYS A 47 5.26 6.20 -16.73
CA CYS A 47 4.08 7.03 -16.96
C CYS A 47 4.42 8.30 -17.75
N SER A 48 5.60 8.88 -17.48
CA SER A 48 6.08 10.04 -18.25
C SER A 48 6.29 9.70 -19.73
N LYS A 49 6.91 8.55 -20.04
CA LYS A 49 7.14 8.09 -21.42
C LYS A 49 5.83 7.71 -22.14
N LYS A 50 4.86 7.16 -21.41
CA LYS A 50 3.55 6.75 -21.95
C LYS A 50 2.51 7.86 -21.97
N ASN A 51 2.87 9.07 -21.57
CA ASN A 51 1.98 10.23 -21.47
C ASN A 51 0.77 10.01 -20.54
N TYR A 52 0.94 9.21 -19.47
CA TYR A 52 -0.04 9.05 -18.41
C TYR A 52 0.15 10.10 -17.31
N SER A 53 -0.92 10.52 -16.66
CA SER A 53 -0.81 11.26 -15.39
C SER A 53 -0.32 10.32 -14.30
N PHE A 54 0.54 10.82 -13.40
CA PHE A 54 1.11 10.00 -12.33
C PHE A 54 1.11 10.74 -11.00
N LEU A 55 0.73 10.04 -9.94
CA LEU A 55 0.79 10.51 -8.56
C LEU A 55 1.50 9.46 -7.68
N CYS A 56 2.43 9.90 -6.86
CA CYS A 56 2.89 9.19 -5.68
C CYS A 56 3.10 10.17 -4.53
N PHE A 57 2.97 9.72 -3.30
CA PHE A 57 3.13 10.54 -2.11
C PHE A 57 3.65 9.71 -0.95
N ASP A 58 4.18 10.38 0.06
CA ASP A 58 4.57 9.75 1.31
C ASP A 58 3.38 9.77 2.26
N PHE A 59 3.00 8.63 2.83
CA PHE A 59 2.02 8.57 3.90
C PHE A 59 2.51 9.31 5.14
N ARG A 60 1.61 9.80 6.02
CA ARG A 60 2.00 10.32 7.35
C ARG A 60 2.94 9.35 8.06
N GLY A 61 3.97 9.88 8.71
CA GLY A 61 5.01 9.09 9.38
C GLY A 61 6.03 8.43 8.45
N HIS A 62 6.00 8.73 7.13
CA HIS A 62 6.93 8.21 6.14
C HIS A 62 7.57 9.33 5.33
N GLY A 63 8.78 9.10 4.87
CA GLY A 63 9.51 9.96 3.95
C GLY A 63 9.58 11.42 4.40
N MET A 64 8.99 12.33 3.63
CA MET A 64 8.96 13.77 3.89
C MET A 64 7.61 14.30 4.36
N SER A 65 6.65 13.42 4.62
CA SER A 65 5.35 13.77 5.23
C SER A 65 5.46 13.93 6.74
N SER A 66 4.47 14.60 7.36
CA SER A 66 4.48 14.90 8.79
C SER A 66 4.34 13.66 9.68
N GLY A 67 4.81 13.79 10.92
CA GLY A 67 4.60 12.88 12.04
C GLY A 67 5.61 11.74 12.12
N ASN A 68 5.49 10.92 13.17
CA ASN A 68 6.31 9.74 13.37
C ASN A 68 5.54 8.49 12.96
N PHE A 69 6.24 7.49 12.43
CA PHE A 69 5.65 6.24 11.99
C PHE A 69 4.76 5.56 13.06
N THR A 70 5.17 5.60 14.32
CA THR A 70 4.48 4.98 15.45
C THR A 70 3.14 5.61 15.80
N ASP A 71 2.86 6.82 15.28
CA ASP A 71 1.64 7.57 15.60
C ASP A 71 0.47 7.20 14.67
N TYR A 72 0.70 6.36 13.66
CA TYR A 72 -0.27 6.08 12.61
C TYR A 72 -0.51 4.60 12.37
N GLY A 73 -1.58 4.31 11.65
CA GLY A 73 -1.95 2.98 11.19
C GLY A 73 -2.64 3.03 9.82
N VAL A 74 -3.14 1.89 9.39
CA VAL A 74 -3.71 1.72 8.03
C VAL A 74 -4.88 2.66 7.76
N GLY A 75 -5.69 2.96 8.77
CA GLY A 75 -6.81 3.90 8.63
C GLY A 75 -6.36 5.33 8.37
N ASP A 76 -5.27 5.77 9.03
CA ASP A 76 -4.70 7.10 8.82
C ASP A 76 -4.12 7.20 7.39
N TRP A 77 -3.42 6.17 6.91
CA TRP A 77 -2.87 6.12 5.55
C TRP A 77 -3.96 6.00 4.48
N TYR A 78 -5.05 5.31 4.79
CA TYR A 78 -6.23 5.32 3.93
C TYR A 78 -6.86 6.71 3.84
N GLU A 79 -6.93 7.45 4.95
CA GLU A 79 -7.40 8.83 4.98
C GLU A 79 -6.48 9.75 4.16
N ASP A 80 -5.15 9.58 4.27
CA ASP A 80 -4.19 10.32 3.44
C ASP A 80 -4.49 10.16 1.95
N LEU A 81 -4.69 8.92 1.49
CA LEU A 81 -5.07 8.66 0.09
C LEU A 81 -6.36 9.37 -0.31
N CYS A 82 -7.39 9.30 0.54
CA CYS A 82 -8.67 9.97 0.29
C CYS A 82 -8.50 11.48 0.15
N ASN A 83 -7.74 12.09 1.07
CA ASN A 83 -7.50 13.53 1.13
C ASN A 83 -6.67 14.00 -0.05
N VAL A 84 -5.60 13.31 -0.41
CA VAL A 84 -4.75 13.63 -1.57
C VAL A 84 -5.55 13.57 -2.88
N ILE A 85 -6.33 12.49 -3.09
CA ILE A 85 -7.17 12.35 -4.30
C ILE A 85 -8.21 13.48 -4.38
N ARG A 86 -8.83 13.80 -3.25
CA ARG A 86 -9.84 14.88 -3.19
C ARG A 86 -9.22 16.23 -3.50
N SER A 87 -8.09 16.57 -2.87
CA SER A 87 -7.42 17.87 -3.05
C SER A 87 -6.92 18.08 -4.48
N LEU A 88 -6.41 17.01 -5.12
CA LEU A 88 -5.95 17.07 -6.51
C LEU A 88 -7.06 16.84 -7.54
N LYS A 89 -8.32 16.64 -7.07
CA LYS A 89 -9.51 16.40 -7.91
C LYS A 89 -9.28 15.30 -8.95
N ILE A 90 -8.73 14.15 -8.48
CA ILE A 90 -8.38 13.02 -9.36
C ILE A 90 -9.55 12.06 -9.46
N ASP A 91 -9.88 11.71 -10.70
CA ASP A 91 -10.83 10.68 -11.07
C ASP A 91 -10.17 9.73 -12.12
N ASN A 92 -10.83 8.63 -12.48
CA ASN A 92 -10.35 7.67 -13.48
C ASN A 92 -8.96 7.10 -13.14
N ILE A 93 -8.90 6.35 -12.05
CA ILE A 93 -7.66 5.92 -11.38
C ILE A 93 -7.27 4.51 -11.79
N ILE A 94 -5.99 4.32 -12.16
CA ILE A 94 -5.29 3.04 -12.01
C ILE A 94 -4.54 3.10 -10.68
N LEU A 95 -4.94 2.26 -9.73
CA LEU A 95 -4.39 2.30 -8.38
C LEU A 95 -3.41 1.14 -8.19
N ILE A 96 -2.15 1.46 -7.92
CA ILE A 96 -1.07 0.51 -7.71
C ILE A 96 -0.61 0.61 -6.26
N GLY A 97 -0.62 -0.50 -5.53
CA GLY A 97 -0.16 -0.53 -4.15
C GLY A 97 0.83 -1.65 -3.88
N SER A 98 1.93 -1.33 -3.21
CA SER A 98 2.95 -2.31 -2.81
C SER A 98 2.80 -2.66 -1.34
N SER A 99 2.78 -3.96 -1.00
CA SER A 99 2.71 -4.45 0.38
C SER A 99 1.56 -3.80 1.18
N MET A 100 1.85 -3.04 2.25
CA MET A 100 0.88 -2.22 2.99
C MET A 100 0.08 -1.28 2.06
N GLY A 101 0.75 -0.62 1.11
CA GLY A 101 0.09 0.23 0.11
C GLY A 101 -0.95 -0.52 -0.72
N GLY A 102 -0.75 -1.83 -0.92
CA GLY A 102 -1.73 -2.73 -1.54
C GLY A 102 -3.00 -2.87 -0.69
N TRP A 103 -2.88 -2.97 0.62
CA TRP A 103 -4.04 -2.96 1.51
C TRP A 103 -4.81 -1.64 1.44
N VAL A 104 -4.11 -0.51 1.51
CA VAL A 104 -4.73 0.82 1.38
C VAL A 104 -5.44 0.97 0.02
N ALA A 105 -4.82 0.47 -1.05
CA ALA A 105 -5.41 0.47 -2.40
C ALA A 105 -6.70 -0.37 -2.48
N MET A 106 -6.70 -1.57 -1.90
CA MET A 106 -7.89 -2.43 -1.82
C MET A 106 -9.03 -1.76 -1.04
N LEU A 107 -8.72 -1.13 0.10
CA LEU A 107 -9.71 -0.37 0.89
C LEU A 107 -10.35 0.75 0.05
N TYR A 108 -9.54 1.48 -0.69
CA TYR A 108 -10.04 2.57 -1.53
C TYR A 108 -10.91 2.05 -2.68
N ALA A 109 -10.49 1.00 -3.36
CA ALA A 109 -11.25 0.39 -4.45
C ALA A 109 -12.62 -0.13 -3.98
N LEU A 110 -12.69 -0.77 -2.80
CA LEU A 110 -13.94 -1.25 -2.21
C LEU A 110 -14.90 -0.11 -1.80
N ARG A 111 -14.36 1.02 -1.37
CA ARG A 111 -15.18 2.17 -0.91
C ARG A 111 -15.57 3.12 -2.03
N PHE A 112 -14.74 3.24 -3.07
CA PHE A 112 -14.96 4.11 -4.24
C PHE A 112 -14.82 3.35 -5.57
N PRO A 113 -15.62 2.28 -5.79
CA PRO A 113 -15.42 1.38 -6.94
C PRO A 113 -15.57 2.09 -8.30
N LYS A 114 -16.36 3.16 -8.38
CA LYS A 114 -16.57 3.92 -9.63
C LYS A 114 -15.34 4.76 -10.01
N LYS A 115 -14.50 5.15 -9.05
CA LYS A 115 -13.29 5.96 -9.30
C LYS A 115 -12.10 5.14 -9.76
N VAL A 116 -12.00 3.89 -9.30
CA VAL A 116 -10.90 2.99 -9.64
C VAL A 116 -11.29 2.16 -10.85
N LYS A 117 -10.52 2.25 -11.92
CA LYS A 117 -10.74 1.47 -13.16
C LYS A 117 -9.98 0.15 -13.14
N LYS A 118 -8.81 0.17 -12.50
CA LYS A 118 -7.94 -1.00 -12.35
C LYS A 118 -7.21 -0.92 -11.02
N LEU A 119 -7.09 -2.04 -10.32
CA LEU A 119 -6.32 -2.21 -9.10
C LEU A 119 -5.15 -3.16 -9.37
N ILE A 120 -3.93 -2.72 -9.05
CA ILE A 120 -2.71 -3.54 -9.16
C ILE A 120 -2.08 -3.64 -7.77
N GLY A 121 -1.90 -4.86 -7.28
CA GLY A 121 -1.17 -5.15 -6.04
C GLY A 121 0.21 -5.72 -6.33
N ILE A 122 1.25 -5.17 -5.72
CA ILE A 122 2.62 -5.68 -5.78
C ILE A 122 2.94 -6.27 -4.42
N ALA A 123 3.01 -7.59 -4.32
CA ALA A 123 3.14 -8.32 -3.05
C ALA A 123 2.21 -7.75 -1.96
N PRO A 124 0.91 -7.53 -2.24
CA PRO A 124 0.03 -6.83 -1.32
C PRO A 124 -0.17 -7.63 -0.04
N ALA A 125 -0.24 -6.90 1.09
CA ALA A 125 -0.37 -7.47 2.42
C ALA A 125 -1.65 -7.00 3.14
N PRO A 126 -2.86 -7.24 2.60
CA PRO A 126 -4.09 -6.87 3.29
C PRO A 126 -4.21 -7.61 4.62
N ASP A 127 -4.70 -6.92 5.64
CA ASP A 127 -4.90 -7.45 7.01
C ASP A 127 -3.62 -7.96 7.70
N PHE A 128 -2.41 -7.55 7.22
CA PHE A 128 -1.13 -8.08 7.71
C PHE A 128 -0.93 -7.91 9.21
N THR A 129 -1.52 -6.89 9.81
CA THR A 129 -1.41 -6.65 11.26
C THR A 129 -1.97 -7.80 12.08
N THR A 130 -3.09 -8.40 11.65
CA THR A 130 -3.74 -9.52 12.32
C THR A 130 -3.29 -10.87 11.77
N GLU A 131 -3.07 -10.95 10.47
CA GLU A 131 -2.88 -12.22 9.78
C GLU A 131 -1.40 -12.63 9.64
N LEU A 132 -0.48 -11.69 9.77
CA LEU A 132 0.96 -11.96 9.80
C LEU A 132 1.54 -11.56 11.16
N ILE A 133 1.66 -10.26 11.46
CA ILE A 133 2.41 -9.78 12.63
C ILE A 133 1.86 -10.36 13.93
N MET A 134 0.55 -10.26 14.19
CA MET A 134 -0.01 -10.76 15.44
C MET A 134 0.16 -12.27 15.63
N LYS A 135 0.30 -13.04 14.57
CA LYS A 135 0.56 -14.49 14.67
C LYS A 135 1.98 -14.79 15.13
N GLU A 136 2.93 -13.96 14.72
CA GLU A 136 4.36 -14.11 15.02
C GLU A 136 4.77 -13.53 16.38
N LEU A 137 3.95 -12.64 16.97
CA LEU A 137 4.24 -12.05 18.27
C LEU A 137 4.07 -13.07 19.39
N SER A 138 5.02 -13.11 20.31
CA SER A 138 4.96 -13.87 21.55
C SER A 138 3.83 -13.38 22.48
N LYS A 139 3.48 -14.18 23.48
CA LYS A 139 2.48 -13.79 24.49
C LYS A 139 2.86 -12.49 25.21
N ILE A 140 4.16 -12.30 25.49
CA ILE A 140 4.68 -11.10 26.16
C ILE A 140 4.53 -9.88 25.27
N GLU A 141 4.91 -9.98 23.98
CA GLU A 141 4.80 -8.87 23.02
C GLU A 141 3.32 -8.49 22.79
N LYS A 142 2.42 -9.47 22.67
CA LYS A 142 0.97 -9.24 22.61
C LYS A 142 0.45 -8.49 23.85
N LYS A 143 0.96 -8.84 25.05
CA LYS A 143 0.62 -8.12 26.28
C LYS A 143 1.12 -6.68 26.24
N LYS A 144 2.36 -6.43 25.78
CA LYS A 144 2.90 -5.08 25.61
C LYS A 144 2.02 -4.21 24.70
N ILE A 145 1.60 -4.73 23.53
CA ILE A 145 0.68 -4.01 22.63
C ILE A 145 -0.63 -3.64 23.36
N LYS A 146 -1.23 -4.57 24.11
CA LYS A 146 -2.46 -4.30 24.90
C LYS A 146 -2.25 -3.26 26.00
N MET A 147 -1.05 -3.17 26.54
CA MET A 147 -0.67 -2.17 27.56
C MET A 147 -0.19 -0.84 26.93
N ASN A 148 -0.45 -0.63 25.64
CA ASN A 148 -0.05 0.56 24.87
C ASN A 148 1.47 0.78 24.81
N ILE A 149 2.25 -0.30 24.80
CA ILE A 149 3.72 -0.28 24.71
C ILE A 149 4.14 -0.69 23.30
N VAL A 150 5.05 0.08 22.69
CA VAL A 150 5.67 -0.25 21.40
C VAL A 150 6.51 -1.51 21.52
N VAL A 151 6.38 -2.41 20.56
CA VAL A 151 7.18 -3.62 20.43
C VAL A 151 8.23 -3.43 19.35
N GLU A 152 9.49 -3.59 19.73
CA GLU A 152 10.60 -3.57 18.79
C GLU A 152 10.95 -5.00 18.39
N LYS A 153 10.99 -5.27 17.08
CA LYS A 153 11.37 -6.57 16.52
C LYS A 153 12.55 -6.39 15.58
N LYS A 154 13.69 -6.90 16.00
CA LYS A 154 14.92 -6.89 15.19
C LYS A 154 14.76 -7.84 14.01
N ILE A 155 14.94 -7.35 12.80
CA ILE A 155 14.85 -8.14 11.56
C ILE A 155 16.24 -8.58 11.11
N ASN A 156 17.22 -7.67 11.18
CA ASN A 156 18.63 -7.94 10.90
C ASN A 156 19.53 -7.01 11.74
N LYS A 157 20.82 -7.00 11.48
CA LYS A 157 21.78 -6.17 12.27
C LYS A 157 21.46 -4.67 12.24
N ASP A 158 20.93 -4.19 11.11
CA ASP A 158 20.78 -2.74 10.84
C ASP A 158 19.31 -2.29 10.90
N PHE A 159 18.36 -3.21 11.02
CA PHE A 159 16.94 -2.87 10.90
C PHE A 159 16.06 -3.48 11.99
N THR A 160 15.30 -2.61 12.64
CA THR A 160 14.34 -2.96 13.69
C THR A 160 12.95 -2.39 13.36
N TYR A 161 11.93 -3.23 13.31
CA TYR A 161 10.55 -2.79 13.24
C TYR A 161 10.06 -2.30 14.60
N LYS A 162 9.35 -1.17 14.61
CA LYS A 162 8.66 -0.63 15.79
C LYS A 162 7.15 -0.78 15.59
N TYR A 163 6.58 -1.81 16.19
CA TYR A 163 5.15 -2.06 16.13
C TYR A 163 4.45 -1.28 17.23
N SER A 164 3.77 -0.20 16.88
CA SER A 164 3.00 0.60 17.82
C SER A 164 1.62 -0.02 18.07
N PRO A 165 1.04 0.15 19.27
CA PRO A 165 -0.35 -0.21 19.52
C PRO A 165 -1.33 0.46 18.56
N LYS A 166 -1.05 1.70 18.16
CA LYS A 166 -1.83 2.46 17.19
C LYS A 166 -1.96 1.72 15.85
N LEU A 167 -0.87 1.11 15.37
CA LEU A 167 -0.89 0.30 14.14
C LEU A 167 -1.97 -0.79 14.20
N PHE A 168 -2.05 -1.53 15.30
CA PHE A 168 -3.01 -2.63 15.46
C PHE A 168 -4.45 -2.12 15.69
N LEU A 169 -4.64 -1.21 16.62
CA LEU A 169 -5.96 -0.67 16.98
C LEU A 169 -6.65 0.03 15.81
N ASN A 170 -5.89 0.87 15.10
CA ASN A 170 -6.40 1.58 13.94
C ASN A 170 -6.75 0.61 12.80
N SER A 171 -5.90 -0.40 12.56
CA SER A 171 -6.09 -1.40 11.50
C SER A 171 -7.33 -2.27 11.68
N GLN A 172 -7.75 -2.55 12.92
CA GLN A 172 -8.92 -3.40 13.22
C GLN A 172 -10.20 -2.95 12.50
N LYS A 173 -10.39 -1.64 12.38
CA LYS A 173 -11.56 -1.05 11.71
C LYS A 173 -11.49 -1.12 10.18
N HIS A 174 -10.37 -1.57 9.64
CA HIS A 174 -10.06 -1.55 8.21
C HIS A 174 -9.70 -2.91 7.63
N LEU A 175 -9.98 -3.99 8.37
CA LEU A 175 -9.73 -5.35 7.88
C LEU A 175 -10.60 -5.65 6.66
N ILE A 176 -9.98 -6.08 5.55
CA ILE A 176 -10.68 -6.43 4.31
C ILE A 176 -11.68 -7.56 4.56
N LYS A 177 -11.31 -8.55 5.39
CA LYS A 177 -12.17 -9.68 5.74
C LYS A 177 -13.52 -9.29 6.36
N ASN A 178 -13.61 -8.09 6.95
CA ASN A 178 -14.81 -7.56 7.61
C ASN A 178 -15.63 -6.63 6.68
N ILE A 179 -15.17 -6.38 5.47
CA ILE A 179 -15.84 -5.47 4.53
C ILE A 179 -16.81 -6.26 3.65
N ASN A 180 -18.10 -5.94 3.75
CA ASN A 180 -19.12 -6.53 2.88
C ASN A 180 -19.40 -5.61 1.67
N LYS A 181 -18.38 -5.36 0.87
CA LYS A 181 -18.45 -4.58 -0.39
C LYS A 181 -17.72 -5.31 -1.50
N VAL A 182 -18.13 -5.08 -2.73
CA VAL A 182 -17.56 -5.71 -3.92
C VAL A 182 -16.97 -4.64 -4.84
N TYR A 183 -15.74 -4.87 -5.27
CA TYR A 183 -15.12 -4.15 -6.37
C TYR A 183 -15.12 -5.06 -7.61
N LYS A 184 -15.92 -4.69 -8.62
CA LYS A 184 -16.11 -5.47 -9.86
C LYS A 184 -15.10 -5.11 -10.96
N GLY A 185 -14.24 -4.13 -10.74
CA GLY A 185 -13.19 -3.76 -11.68
C GLY A 185 -12.07 -4.80 -11.72
N GLU A 186 -11.19 -4.64 -12.69
CA GLU A 186 -10.02 -5.52 -12.88
C GLU A 186 -9.06 -5.41 -11.70
N VAL A 187 -8.65 -6.57 -11.15
CA VAL A 187 -7.69 -6.67 -10.05
C VAL A 187 -6.57 -7.62 -10.47
N ILE A 188 -5.34 -7.13 -10.44
CA ILE A 188 -4.16 -7.91 -10.76
C ILE A 188 -3.21 -7.85 -9.57
N LEU A 189 -2.88 -9.02 -9.02
CA LEU A 189 -1.91 -9.13 -7.93
C LEU A 189 -0.65 -9.80 -8.47
N PHE A 190 0.49 -9.22 -8.15
CA PHE A 190 1.80 -9.77 -8.43
C PHE A 190 2.44 -10.24 -7.14
N HIS A 191 3.03 -11.43 -7.16
CA HIS A 191 3.81 -11.99 -6.06
C HIS A 191 5.11 -12.58 -6.54
N GLY A 192 6.15 -12.44 -5.72
CA GLY A 192 7.41 -13.14 -5.90
C GLY A 192 7.34 -14.57 -5.33
N SER A 193 7.87 -15.56 -6.05
CA SER A 193 7.91 -16.95 -5.53
C SER A 193 8.87 -17.11 -4.34
N GLU A 194 9.79 -16.19 -4.13
CA GLU A 194 10.77 -16.17 -3.04
C GLU A 194 10.48 -15.05 -2.02
N ASP A 195 9.21 -14.59 -1.96
CA ASP A 195 8.76 -13.61 -0.97
C ASP A 195 8.67 -14.26 0.43
N LEU A 196 9.66 -13.96 1.28
CA LEU A 196 9.73 -14.43 2.67
C LEU A 196 8.97 -13.52 3.66
N THR A 197 8.53 -12.32 3.22
CA THR A 197 7.83 -11.34 4.05
C THR A 197 6.32 -11.55 4.00
N VAL A 198 5.78 -11.70 2.80
CA VAL A 198 4.39 -12.02 2.54
C VAL A 198 4.36 -13.23 1.62
N PRO A 199 4.16 -14.45 2.14
CA PRO A 199 4.17 -15.66 1.33
C PRO A 199 3.23 -15.55 0.12
N TYR A 200 3.65 -16.04 -1.04
CA TYR A 200 2.91 -15.88 -2.29
C TYR A 200 1.48 -16.48 -2.24
N ASP A 201 1.26 -17.47 -1.39
CA ASP A 201 -0.03 -18.09 -1.15
C ASP A 201 -0.90 -17.31 -0.15
N TYR A 202 -0.31 -16.31 0.53
CA TYR A 202 -1.02 -15.45 1.48
C TYR A 202 -2.30 -14.84 0.89
N ASN A 203 -2.24 -14.42 -0.35
CA ASN A 203 -3.38 -13.81 -1.04
C ASN A 203 -4.36 -14.82 -1.63
N ASN A 204 -4.04 -16.14 -1.65
CA ASN A 204 -4.96 -17.18 -2.15
C ASN A 204 -6.29 -17.21 -1.38
N ARG A 205 -6.30 -16.81 -0.10
CA ARG A 205 -7.53 -16.67 0.69
C ARG A 205 -8.48 -15.61 0.14
N PHE A 206 -7.95 -14.61 -0.57
CA PHE A 206 -8.77 -13.56 -1.18
C PHE A 206 -9.41 -14.00 -2.49
N PHE A 207 -8.95 -15.09 -3.14
CA PHE A 207 -9.64 -15.68 -4.29
C PHE A 207 -11.01 -16.24 -3.91
N LYS A 208 -11.17 -16.70 -2.67
CA LYS A 208 -12.47 -17.15 -2.13
C LYS A 208 -13.30 -15.99 -1.61
N ASN A 209 -12.74 -14.78 -1.58
CA ASN A 209 -13.39 -13.61 -1.02
C ASN A 209 -14.27 -12.96 -2.09
N LYS A 210 -15.54 -12.74 -1.76
CA LYS A 210 -16.52 -12.08 -2.63
C LYS A 210 -16.14 -10.64 -3.01
N ASN A 211 -15.17 -10.03 -2.33
CA ASN A 211 -14.83 -8.61 -2.52
C ASN A 211 -14.22 -8.31 -3.90
N PHE A 212 -13.49 -9.26 -4.51
CA PHE A 212 -12.75 -9.06 -5.75
C PHE A 212 -12.98 -10.20 -6.75
N PRO A 213 -14.18 -10.29 -7.38
CA PRO A 213 -14.53 -11.42 -8.25
C PRO A 213 -13.71 -11.50 -9.54
N ALA A 214 -13.15 -10.40 -10.02
CA ALA A 214 -12.31 -10.34 -11.22
C ALA A 214 -10.80 -10.27 -10.87
N LEU A 215 -10.36 -11.03 -9.85
CA LEU A 215 -8.98 -11.03 -9.39
C LEU A 215 -8.15 -12.05 -10.17
N ILE A 216 -7.00 -11.60 -10.68
CA ILE A 216 -5.95 -12.41 -11.30
C ILE A 216 -4.71 -12.34 -10.41
N ASN A 217 -4.08 -13.49 -10.14
CA ASN A 217 -2.80 -13.54 -9.42
C ASN A 217 -1.69 -14.00 -10.36
N ILE A 218 -0.60 -13.26 -10.39
CA ILE A 218 0.58 -13.54 -11.22
C ILE A 218 1.77 -13.76 -10.28
N ILE A 219 2.36 -14.95 -10.35
CA ILE A 219 3.55 -15.29 -9.57
C ILE A 219 4.77 -15.13 -10.46
N ILE A 220 5.69 -14.26 -10.04
CA ILE A 220 6.98 -14.06 -10.73
C ILE A 220 8.01 -14.95 -10.04
N ARG A 221 8.55 -15.90 -10.83
CA ARG A 221 9.56 -16.84 -10.34
C ARG A 221 10.84 -16.12 -9.94
N LYS A 222 11.44 -16.50 -8.82
CA LYS A 222 12.67 -15.93 -8.25
C LYS A 222 12.58 -14.47 -7.81
N ALA A 223 11.41 -13.85 -7.85
CA ALA A 223 11.24 -12.52 -7.30
C ALA A 223 11.05 -12.57 -5.77
N ASP A 224 11.60 -11.58 -5.09
CA ASP A 224 11.46 -11.36 -3.65
C ASP A 224 10.22 -10.50 -3.31
N HIS A 225 10.06 -10.13 -2.04
CA HIS A 225 9.00 -9.23 -1.59
C HIS A 225 9.04 -7.85 -2.25
N SER A 226 10.22 -7.37 -2.53
CA SER A 226 10.41 -6.03 -3.09
C SER A 226 9.90 -5.95 -4.53
N MET A 227 10.09 -7.02 -5.34
CA MET A 227 9.74 -7.05 -6.78
C MET A 227 10.26 -5.81 -7.51
N SER A 228 11.47 -5.36 -7.16
CA SER A 228 12.08 -4.13 -7.66
C SER A 228 13.15 -4.38 -8.73
N ASP A 229 13.37 -5.63 -9.10
CA ASP A 229 14.22 -6.00 -10.24
C ASP A 229 13.60 -5.58 -11.58
N GLY A 230 14.44 -5.46 -12.60
CA GLY A 230 14.01 -4.95 -13.90
C GLY A 230 12.96 -5.81 -14.60
N PHE A 231 13.00 -7.14 -14.41
CA PHE A 231 12.02 -8.05 -15.02
C PHE A 231 10.66 -7.88 -14.35
N SER A 232 10.61 -7.88 -13.01
CA SER A 232 9.38 -7.67 -12.24
C SER A 232 8.73 -6.33 -12.59
N LEU A 233 9.49 -5.24 -12.58
CA LEU A 233 8.98 -3.90 -12.89
C LEU A 233 8.46 -3.80 -14.33
N LYS A 234 9.16 -4.39 -15.30
CA LYS A 234 8.73 -4.42 -16.70
C LYS A 234 7.43 -5.22 -16.83
N THR A 235 7.35 -6.39 -16.21
CA THR A 235 6.16 -7.26 -16.23
C THR A 235 4.95 -6.51 -15.64
N ILE A 236 5.10 -5.90 -14.46
CA ILE A 236 4.02 -5.11 -13.81
C ILE A 236 3.55 -3.99 -14.73
N SER A 237 4.47 -3.29 -15.38
CA SER A 237 4.13 -2.15 -16.25
C SER A 237 3.37 -2.53 -17.52
N CYS A 238 3.41 -3.79 -17.96
CA CYS A 238 2.62 -4.27 -19.10
C CYS A 238 1.11 -4.28 -18.81
N PHE A 239 0.71 -4.20 -17.54
CA PHE A 239 -0.69 -4.25 -17.11
C PHE A 239 -1.26 -2.86 -16.74
N ILE A 240 -0.48 -1.79 -16.90
CA ILE A 240 -0.91 -0.41 -16.70
C ILE A 240 -1.52 0.15 -18.01
#